data_e26f4fd5bcd39b3a8cf4ee38a6fcffd7
#
_entry.id   e26f4fd5bcd39b3a8cf4ee38a6fcffd7
#
_cell.length_a   1.000
_cell.length_b   1.000
_cell.length_c   1.000
_cell.angle_alpha   90.00
_cell.angle_beta   90.00
_cell.angle_gamma   90.00
#
_symmetry.space_group_name_H-M   'P 1'
#
loop_
_entity.id
_entity.type
_entity.pdbx_description
1 polymer ?
#
loop_
_entity_poly.entity_id
_entity_poly.type
_entity_poly.pdbx_seq_one_letter_code
_entity_poly.pdbx_strand_id
1 'polypeptide(L)'
;MTMRWLMPLALAGALFAQPNTLTRQEVDDGWVLLFDGESLFGWTGIGPSKWEVKDGAIATEPSGMGWLRSGSQFADYILKLEFRAAENANSGLFLRSATAGEPHVTGYEVQIWNENPNPKFKTGSLVNHVTAKPAKFKGGQWNAFEIRVEGDRWAVKLNGKNILQATEGKSKIGHIGMQSNGHKIEFRNIKVKPLGLAPIFNGKDLSGWRKVDTPRAKEPPVWSAKDGMIHVEKGPGQLETKAQFDDAVIQMAIRANAQGPTHHPNSGVFLRGNANQFWTGYESQIRNEYKDGDRTKPVDFGTGGIYHFQPTRKVVANDNEFFVKTIVMRGRHFGVWINGIPVTDWEDPHPEGEVIRNKQAKLGAGVISLQAHDPTTNLDFKNLRVAKLPK
;
A
#
# COMPACT_ATOMS: atom_id res chain seq x y z
N MET A 1 -45.20 -49.06 8.45
CA MET A 1 -45.25 -47.59 8.38
C MET A 1 -43.80 -47.07 8.58
N THR A 2 -43.09 -46.93 7.47
CA THR A 2 -41.66 -46.54 7.47
C THR A 2 -41.54 -45.04 7.22
N MET A 3 -41.12 -44.30 8.23
CA MET A 3 -40.94 -42.86 8.22
C MET A 3 -39.59 -42.53 7.56
N ARG A 4 -39.62 -41.99 6.33
CA ARG A 4 -38.46 -41.49 5.61
C ARG A 4 -38.09 -40.09 6.14
N TRP A 5 -36.92 -39.95 6.75
CA TRP A 5 -36.34 -38.67 7.10
C TRP A 5 -35.75 -38.04 5.84
N LEU A 6 -36.30 -36.91 5.42
CA LEU A 6 -35.69 -36.00 4.45
C LEU A 6 -34.64 -35.16 5.16
N MET A 7 -33.36 -35.41 4.87
CA MET A 7 -32.27 -34.45 5.25
C MET A 7 -32.35 -33.24 4.33
N PRO A 8 -32.29 -32.02 4.88
CA PRO A 8 -32.13 -30.81 4.05
C PRO A 8 -30.73 -30.80 3.47
N LEU A 9 -30.64 -30.71 2.15
CA LEU A 9 -29.42 -30.39 1.42
C LEU A 9 -29.05 -28.92 1.76
N ALA A 10 -28.04 -28.71 2.60
CA ALA A 10 -27.43 -27.41 2.76
C ALA A 10 -26.65 -27.07 1.46
N LEU A 11 -27.18 -26.17 0.65
CA LEU A 11 -26.43 -25.55 -0.41
C LEU A 11 -25.33 -24.72 0.26
N ALA A 12 -24.10 -25.21 0.25
CA ALA A 12 -22.91 -24.42 0.51
C ALA A 12 -22.76 -23.41 -0.64
N GLY A 13 -23.37 -22.24 -0.49
CA GLY A 13 -23.11 -21.12 -1.38
C GLY A 13 -21.62 -20.79 -1.32
N ALA A 14 -20.90 -20.95 -2.43
CA ALA A 14 -19.56 -20.42 -2.55
C ALA A 14 -19.65 -18.90 -2.32
N LEU A 15 -19.20 -18.43 -1.18
CA LEU A 15 -18.98 -17.02 -0.90
C LEU A 15 -17.89 -16.55 -1.86
N PHE A 16 -18.29 -16.05 -3.03
CA PHE A 16 -17.37 -15.30 -3.88
C PHE A 16 -16.88 -14.11 -3.10
N ALA A 17 -15.57 -14.01 -2.88
CA ALA A 17 -14.98 -12.85 -2.25
C ALA A 17 -15.43 -11.60 -3.02
N GLN A 18 -15.92 -10.58 -2.30
CA GLN A 18 -16.30 -9.31 -2.90
C GLN A 18 -15.11 -8.74 -3.67
N PRO A 19 -15.29 -8.23 -4.90
CA PRO A 19 -14.19 -7.60 -5.61
C PRO A 19 -13.65 -6.39 -4.83
N ASN A 20 -12.37 -6.06 -5.06
CA ASN A 20 -11.67 -4.94 -4.43
C ASN A 20 -11.64 -4.98 -2.89
N THR A 21 -11.60 -6.18 -2.33
CA THR A 21 -11.44 -6.39 -0.89
C THR A 21 -10.24 -7.29 -0.61
N LEU A 22 -9.74 -7.22 0.62
CA LEU A 22 -8.71 -8.12 1.14
C LEU A 22 -9.33 -9.00 2.22
N THR A 23 -8.96 -10.27 2.22
CA THR A 23 -9.22 -11.15 3.36
C THR A 23 -8.35 -10.73 4.54
N ARG A 24 -8.73 -11.09 5.76
CA ARG A 24 -7.91 -10.85 6.95
C ARG A 24 -6.50 -11.44 6.78
N GLN A 25 -6.38 -12.63 6.23
CA GLN A 25 -5.08 -13.27 5.95
C GLN A 25 -4.23 -12.42 4.97
N GLU A 26 -4.82 -11.88 3.92
CA GLU A 26 -4.09 -11.01 2.99
C GLU A 26 -3.61 -9.73 3.68
N VAL A 27 -4.41 -9.13 4.56
CA VAL A 27 -4.01 -7.96 5.36
C VAL A 27 -2.81 -8.32 6.25
N ASP A 28 -2.88 -9.43 6.97
CA ASP A 28 -1.81 -9.90 7.87
C ASP A 28 -0.54 -10.29 7.09
N ASP A 29 -0.68 -10.80 5.86
CA ASP A 29 0.39 -11.08 4.91
C ASP A 29 1.02 -9.83 4.28
N GLY A 30 0.44 -8.65 4.50
CA GLY A 30 0.95 -7.36 4.06
C GLY A 30 0.52 -6.94 2.66
N TRP A 31 -0.58 -7.49 2.12
CA TRP A 31 -1.19 -6.98 0.90
C TRP A 31 -1.85 -5.64 1.12
N VAL A 32 -1.81 -4.79 0.09
CA VAL A 32 -2.53 -3.52 0.03
C VAL A 32 -3.29 -3.41 -1.28
N LEU A 33 -4.46 -2.78 -1.25
CA LEU A 33 -5.24 -2.44 -2.43
C LEU A 33 -4.64 -1.21 -3.10
N LEU A 34 -4.45 -1.25 -4.41
CA LEU A 34 -4.21 -0.05 -5.21
C LEU A 34 -5.52 0.55 -5.71
N PHE A 35 -6.60 -0.21 -5.67
CA PHE A 35 -7.94 0.25 -6.04
C PHE A 35 -8.97 -0.32 -5.05
N ASP A 36 -9.80 0.54 -4.50
CA ASP A 36 -10.81 0.20 -3.48
C ASP A 36 -12.22 -0.08 -4.04
N GLY A 37 -12.37 0.00 -5.37
CA GLY A 37 -13.65 -0.18 -6.03
C GLY A 37 -14.51 1.09 -6.09
N GLU A 38 -14.13 2.17 -5.42
CA GLU A 38 -14.95 3.37 -5.24
C GLU A 38 -14.46 4.59 -6.04
N SER A 39 -13.13 4.77 -6.14
CA SER A 39 -12.54 5.98 -6.72
C SER A 39 -11.16 5.75 -7.35
N LEU A 40 -10.70 6.71 -8.13
CA LEU A 40 -9.33 6.75 -8.66
C LEU A 40 -8.32 7.34 -7.64
N PHE A 41 -8.62 7.26 -6.34
CA PHE A 41 -7.72 7.74 -5.29
C PHE A 41 -6.36 7.02 -5.36
N GLY A 42 -5.26 7.79 -5.37
CA GLY A 42 -3.91 7.27 -5.55
C GLY A 42 -3.54 6.95 -7.00
N TRP A 43 -4.35 7.43 -7.97
CA TRP A 43 -4.08 7.27 -9.39
C TRP A 43 -4.09 8.61 -10.13
N THR A 44 -3.25 8.73 -11.15
CA THR A 44 -3.17 9.91 -12.03
C THR A 44 -3.26 9.50 -13.49
N GLY A 45 -4.21 10.07 -14.22
CA GLY A 45 -4.32 9.90 -15.68
C GLY A 45 -3.22 10.68 -16.41
N ILE A 46 -2.52 10.04 -17.32
CA ILE A 46 -1.46 10.63 -18.15
C ILE A 46 -1.86 10.44 -19.63
N GLY A 47 -1.82 11.53 -20.39
CA GLY A 47 -2.27 11.55 -21.78
C GLY A 47 -3.78 11.81 -21.92
N PRO A 48 -4.33 11.74 -23.15
CA PRO A 48 -5.70 12.12 -23.44
C PRO A 48 -6.77 11.08 -23.05
N SER A 49 -6.36 9.89 -22.59
CA SER A 49 -7.29 8.82 -22.19
C SER A 49 -8.16 9.24 -21.01
N LYS A 50 -9.44 8.91 -21.09
CA LYS A 50 -10.41 9.14 -20.01
C LYS A 50 -10.56 7.87 -19.18
N TRP A 51 -10.41 8.02 -17.88
CA TRP A 51 -10.53 6.94 -16.91
C TRP A 51 -11.67 7.24 -15.94
N GLU A 52 -12.49 6.26 -15.65
CA GLU A 52 -13.60 6.37 -14.71
C GLU A 52 -13.72 5.11 -13.86
N VAL A 53 -14.45 5.20 -12.75
CA VAL A 53 -14.88 4.04 -11.99
C VAL A 53 -16.31 3.70 -12.38
N LYS A 54 -16.52 2.47 -12.85
CA LYS A 54 -17.83 1.95 -13.26
C LYS A 54 -18.00 0.52 -12.79
N ASP A 55 -19.11 0.25 -12.12
CA ASP A 55 -19.46 -1.09 -11.60
C ASP A 55 -18.32 -1.75 -10.79
N GLY A 56 -17.62 -0.97 -9.95
CA GLY A 56 -16.51 -1.43 -9.13
C GLY A 56 -15.25 -1.78 -9.94
N ALA A 57 -15.09 -1.28 -11.14
CA ALA A 57 -13.90 -1.42 -11.97
C ALA A 57 -13.39 -0.06 -12.45
N ILE A 58 -12.08 0.06 -12.60
CA ILE A 58 -11.46 1.15 -13.36
C ILE A 58 -11.67 0.84 -14.83
N ALA A 59 -12.31 1.74 -15.57
CA ALA A 59 -12.65 1.56 -16.97
C ALA A 59 -12.11 2.70 -17.83
N THR A 60 -11.79 2.39 -19.08
CA THR A 60 -11.57 3.39 -20.12
C THR A 60 -12.41 3.05 -21.35
N GLU A 61 -13.07 4.04 -21.91
CA GLU A 61 -13.74 3.93 -23.19
C GLU A 61 -12.73 4.14 -24.33
N PRO A 62 -13.06 3.74 -25.58
CA PRO A 62 -12.24 4.02 -26.73
C PRO A 62 -11.96 5.52 -26.88
N SER A 63 -10.85 5.96 -26.35
CA SER A 63 -10.38 7.35 -26.35
C SER A 63 -8.88 7.35 -26.61
N GLY A 64 -8.22 8.47 -26.73
CA GLY A 64 -6.81 8.55 -27.08
C GLY A 64 -5.89 7.61 -26.29
N MET A 65 -4.63 7.53 -26.70
CA MET A 65 -3.61 6.73 -25.98
C MET A 65 -3.19 7.44 -24.70
N GLY A 66 -2.90 6.64 -23.64
CA GLY A 66 -2.43 7.15 -22.36
C GLY A 66 -2.34 6.04 -21.32
N TRP A 67 -2.11 6.42 -20.10
CA TRP A 67 -2.05 5.47 -19.01
C TRP A 67 -2.56 6.05 -17.69
N LEU A 68 -3.02 5.17 -16.81
CA LEU A 68 -3.37 5.50 -15.45
C LEU A 68 -2.23 5.04 -14.54
N ARG A 69 -1.58 5.97 -13.88
CA ARG A 69 -0.36 5.79 -13.09
C ARG A 69 -0.66 5.79 -11.60
N SER A 70 -0.12 4.81 -10.83
CA SER A 70 -0.18 4.83 -9.36
C SER A 70 0.61 6.01 -8.80
N GLY A 71 0.16 6.61 -7.70
CA GLY A 71 0.92 7.63 -6.97
C GLY A 71 2.20 7.03 -6.36
N SER A 72 2.06 5.92 -5.65
CA SER A 72 3.19 5.24 -5.02
C SER A 72 4.03 4.42 -6.02
N GLN A 73 5.33 4.32 -5.72
CA GLN A 73 6.31 3.51 -6.46
C GLN A 73 6.69 2.27 -5.66
N PHE A 74 6.94 1.17 -6.36
CA PHE A 74 7.31 -0.12 -5.77
C PHE A 74 8.55 -0.70 -6.44
N ALA A 75 9.41 -1.37 -5.66
CA ALA A 75 10.60 -2.07 -6.15
C ALA A 75 10.31 -3.56 -6.35
N ASP A 76 10.32 -4.32 -5.28
CA ASP A 76 10.03 -5.75 -5.27
C ASP A 76 8.61 -6.00 -4.76
N TYR A 77 7.82 -6.74 -5.53
CA TYR A 77 6.42 -6.97 -5.19
C TYR A 77 5.80 -8.17 -5.90
N ILE A 78 4.63 -8.57 -5.40
CA ILE A 78 3.66 -9.37 -6.15
C ILE A 78 2.47 -8.46 -6.45
N LEU A 79 2.13 -8.32 -7.73
CA LEU A 79 0.93 -7.62 -8.20
C LEU A 79 -0.11 -8.66 -8.62
N LYS A 80 -1.34 -8.51 -8.13
CA LYS A 80 -2.51 -9.26 -8.61
C LYS A 80 -3.55 -8.28 -9.09
N LEU A 81 -4.17 -8.58 -10.20
CA LEU A 81 -5.30 -7.84 -10.73
C LEU A 81 -6.14 -8.70 -11.68
N GLU A 82 -7.36 -8.24 -11.91
CA GLU A 82 -8.21 -8.77 -12.96
C GLU A 82 -8.45 -7.70 -14.03
N PHE A 83 -8.53 -8.13 -15.28
CA PHE A 83 -8.88 -7.28 -16.41
C PHE A 83 -9.95 -7.94 -17.30
N ARG A 84 -10.73 -7.12 -17.98
CA ARG A 84 -11.73 -7.53 -18.97
C ARG A 84 -11.59 -6.64 -20.21
N ALA A 85 -11.43 -7.27 -21.38
CA ALA A 85 -11.23 -6.60 -22.66
C ALA A 85 -11.85 -7.40 -23.79
N ALA A 86 -12.10 -6.79 -24.94
CA ALA A 86 -12.47 -7.52 -26.17
C ALA A 86 -11.30 -8.37 -26.67
N GLU A 87 -11.57 -9.43 -27.43
CA GLU A 87 -10.52 -10.37 -27.90
C GLU A 87 -9.41 -9.65 -28.71
N ASN A 88 -9.79 -8.63 -29.50
CA ASN A 88 -8.89 -7.83 -30.33
C ASN A 88 -8.30 -6.61 -29.62
N ALA A 89 -8.56 -6.44 -28.30
CA ALA A 89 -8.07 -5.28 -27.59
C ALA A 89 -6.54 -5.29 -27.45
N ASN A 90 -5.96 -4.09 -27.53
CA ASN A 90 -4.58 -3.79 -27.19
C ASN A 90 -4.53 -2.93 -25.93
N SER A 91 -3.82 -3.39 -24.94
CA SER A 91 -3.56 -2.72 -23.66
C SER A 91 -2.32 -3.34 -23.00
N GLY A 92 -1.96 -2.87 -21.82
CA GLY A 92 -0.81 -3.40 -21.08
C GLY A 92 -0.77 -2.90 -19.64
N LEU A 93 0.12 -3.52 -18.88
CA LEU A 93 0.46 -3.10 -17.52
C LEU A 93 1.88 -2.56 -17.52
N PHE A 94 2.02 -1.29 -17.18
CA PHE A 94 3.34 -0.65 -17.01
C PHE A 94 3.84 -0.91 -15.59
N LEU A 95 5.08 -1.36 -15.46
CA LEU A 95 5.68 -1.79 -14.20
C LEU A 95 7.05 -1.16 -14.03
N ARG A 96 7.33 -0.64 -12.84
CA ARG A 96 8.57 0.07 -12.52
C ARG A 96 8.85 1.22 -13.49
N SER A 97 7.81 1.90 -13.97
CA SER A 97 7.93 3.02 -14.90
C SER A 97 8.26 4.32 -14.16
N ALA A 98 9.06 5.17 -14.79
CA ALA A 98 9.40 6.47 -14.22
C ALA A 98 8.21 7.44 -14.27
N THR A 99 8.31 8.54 -13.51
CA THR A 99 7.29 9.59 -13.47
C THR A 99 7.14 10.32 -14.81
N ALA A 100 8.23 10.41 -15.58
CA ALA A 100 8.29 11.09 -16.87
C ALA A 100 8.87 10.17 -17.96
N GLY A 101 8.55 10.46 -19.20
CA GLY A 101 8.95 9.67 -20.38
C GLY A 101 7.95 8.55 -20.69
N GLU A 102 8.23 7.81 -21.75
CA GLU A 102 7.39 6.70 -22.17
C GLU A 102 7.45 5.55 -21.16
N PRO A 103 6.32 5.10 -20.58
CA PRO A 103 6.33 4.16 -19.46
C PRO A 103 6.95 2.80 -19.79
N HIS A 104 6.78 2.27 -21.03
CA HIS A 104 7.40 1.02 -21.47
C HIS A 104 8.91 1.16 -21.75
N VAL A 105 9.38 2.41 -22.00
CA VAL A 105 10.81 2.71 -22.22
C VAL A 105 11.53 2.92 -20.90
N THR A 106 10.90 3.59 -19.93
CA THR A 106 11.51 3.86 -18.62
C THR A 106 11.37 2.70 -17.64
N GLY A 107 10.33 1.89 -17.79
CA GLY A 107 10.06 0.66 -17.05
C GLY A 107 9.86 -0.52 -17.99
N TYR A 108 8.82 -1.30 -17.72
CA TYR A 108 8.45 -2.49 -18.48
C TYR A 108 6.96 -2.47 -18.78
N GLU A 109 6.56 -3.18 -19.83
CA GLU A 109 5.14 -3.42 -20.15
C GLU A 109 4.87 -4.93 -20.20
N VAL A 110 3.91 -5.40 -19.40
CA VAL A 110 3.31 -6.72 -19.56
C VAL A 110 2.12 -6.57 -20.48
N GLN A 111 2.21 -7.14 -21.68
CA GLN A 111 1.28 -6.93 -22.77
C GLN A 111 -0.09 -7.60 -22.55
N ILE A 112 -1.14 -6.97 -23.04
CA ILE A 112 -2.50 -7.48 -23.18
C ILE A 112 -2.92 -7.33 -24.66
N TRP A 113 -2.58 -8.29 -25.51
CA TRP A 113 -2.93 -8.28 -26.94
C TRP A 113 -2.86 -9.69 -27.54
N ASN A 114 -3.99 -10.36 -27.68
CA ASN A 114 -4.05 -11.73 -28.19
C ASN A 114 -3.71 -11.86 -29.67
N GLU A 115 -4.12 -10.88 -30.48
CA GLU A 115 -4.08 -10.98 -31.94
C GLU A 115 -2.86 -10.37 -32.62
N ASN A 116 -1.91 -9.81 -31.83
CA ASN A 116 -0.69 -9.27 -32.44
C ASN A 116 0.05 -10.35 -33.24
N PRO A 117 0.40 -10.11 -34.52
CA PRO A 117 1.11 -11.11 -35.32
C PRO A 117 2.53 -11.38 -34.82
N ASN A 118 3.18 -10.40 -34.17
CA ASN A 118 4.50 -10.56 -33.59
C ASN A 118 4.41 -11.13 -32.17
N PRO A 119 4.99 -12.32 -31.90
CA PRO A 119 4.92 -12.96 -30.60
C PRO A 119 5.53 -12.12 -29.46
N LYS A 120 6.46 -11.21 -29.73
CA LYS A 120 7.05 -10.30 -28.74
C LYS A 120 6.06 -9.33 -28.13
N PHE A 121 4.92 -9.11 -28.80
CA PHE A 121 3.83 -8.22 -28.35
C PHE A 121 2.55 -8.96 -28.02
N LYS A 122 2.59 -10.30 -27.83
CA LYS A 122 1.43 -11.07 -27.38
C LYS A 122 1.25 -11.01 -25.87
N THR A 123 0.04 -11.28 -25.44
CA THR A 123 -0.39 -11.28 -24.03
C THR A 123 0.62 -11.97 -23.13
N GLY A 124 1.03 -11.27 -22.07
CA GLY A 124 1.96 -11.73 -21.05
C GLY A 124 3.45 -11.54 -21.37
N SER A 125 3.81 -11.14 -22.60
CA SER A 125 5.20 -10.81 -22.93
C SER A 125 5.65 -9.52 -22.24
N LEU A 126 6.91 -9.45 -21.84
CA LEU A 126 7.56 -8.18 -21.53
C LEU A 126 7.95 -7.53 -22.87
N VAL A 127 7.22 -6.50 -23.24
CA VAL A 127 7.30 -5.84 -24.54
C VAL A 127 8.75 -5.43 -24.84
N ASN A 128 9.24 -5.82 -26.04
CA ASN A 128 10.63 -5.65 -26.50
C ASN A 128 11.72 -6.36 -25.69
N HIS A 129 11.39 -7.08 -24.62
CA HIS A 129 12.35 -7.80 -23.77
C HIS A 129 12.22 -9.31 -23.91
N VAL A 130 11.14 -9.89 -23.38
CA VAL A 130 10.99 -11.36 -23.29
C VAL A 130 9.61 -11.79 -23.80
N THR A 131 9.60 -12.73 -24.74
CA THR A 131 8.37 -13.34 -25.26
C THR A 131 7.81 -14.35 -24.25
N ALA A 132 6.52 -14.21 -23.90
CA ALA A 132 5.82 -15.19 -23.10
C ALA A 132 5.57 -16.50 -23.86
N LYS A 133 5.37 -17.60 -23.13
CA LYS A 133 4.80 -18.82 -23.70
C LYS A 133 3.43 -18.50 -24.29
N PRO A 134 3.03 -19.15 -25.39
CA PRO A 134 1.73 -18.90 -26.02
C PRO A 134 0.58 -19.01 -25.01
N ALA A 135 -0.13 -17.92 -24.82
CA ALA A 135 -1.28 -17.80 -23.95
C ALA A 135 -2.24 -16.76 -24.50
N LYS A 136 -3.54 -16.95 -24.24
CA LYS A 136 -4.59 -16.00 -24.59
C LYS A 136 -5.47 -15.72 -23.39
N PHE A 137 -5.89 -14.49 -23.20
CA PHE A 137 -7.00 -14.15 -22.32
C PHE A 137 -8.33 -14.46 -23.03
N LYS A 138 -9.40 -14.60 -22.27
CA LYS A 138 -10.75 -14.82 -22.81
C LYS A 138 -11.45 -13.48 -23.01
N GLY A 139 -11.73 -13.13 -24.26
CA GLY A 139 -12.42 -11.87 -24.62
C GLY A 139 -13.78 -11.74 -23.92
N GLY A 140 -14.10 -10.53 -23.45
CA GLY A 140 -15.34 -10.23 -22.74
C GLY A 140 -15.47 -10.83 -21.33
N GLN A 141 -14.50 -11.61 -20.86
CA GLN A 141 -14.50 -12.22 -19.53
C GLN A 141 -13.44 -11.60 -18.64
N TRP A 142 -13.60 -11.71 -17.31
CA TRP A 142 -12.56 -11.37 -16.36
C TRP A 142 -11.41 -12.38 -16.44
N ASN A 143 -10.19 -11.86 -16.58
CA ASN A 143 -8.95 -12.62 -16.62
C ASN A 143 -8.02 -12.10 -15.54
N ALA A 144 -7.24 -12.97 -14.91
CA ALA A 144 -6.38 -12.63 -13.79
C ALA A 144 -4.91 -12.68 -14.18
N PHE A 145 -4.19 -11.60 -13.89
CA PHE A 145 -2.74 -11.61 -13.82
C PHE A 145 -2.24 -11.73 -12.37
N GLU A 146 -1.20 -12.55 -12.19
CA GLU A 146 -0.32 -12.51 -11.03
C GLU A 146 1.09 -12.30 -11.54
N ILE A 147 1.72 -11.18 -11.14
CA ILE A 147 3.05 -10.79 -11.59
C ILE A 147 3.93 -10.66 -10.35
N ARG A 148 5.02 -11.43 -10.28
CA ARG A 148 6.06 -11.32 -9.25
C ARG A 148 7.29 -10.67 -9.87
N VAL A 149 7.78 -9.63 -9.20
CA VAL A 149 9.03 -8.95 -9.53
C VAL A 149 9.88 -8.88 -8.27
N GLU A 150 11.09 -9.45 -8.31
CA GLU A 150 12.00 -9.48 -7.18
C GLU A 150 13.44 -9.37 -7.66
N GLY A 151 14.08 -8.23 -7.40
CA GLY A 151 15.33 -7.87 -8.05
C GLY A 151 15.16 -7.84 -9.57
N ASP A 152 15.89 -8.68 -10.27
CA ASP A 152 15.84 -8.84 -11.73
C ASP A 152 14.95 -10.02 -12.17
N ARG A 153 14.39 -10.78 -11.23
CA ARG A 153 13.58 -11.96 -11.53
C ARG A 153 12.11 -11.59 -11.71
N TRP A 154 11.55 -12.07 -12.81
CA TRP A 154 10.17 -11.87 -13.22
C TRP A 154 9.44 -13.19 -13.37
N ALA A 155 8.22 -13.25 -12.91
CA ALA A 155 7.28 -14.34 -13.18
C ALA A 155 5.91 -13.76 -13.46
N VAL A 156 5.27 -14.21 -14.56
CA VAL A 156 3.92 -13.80 -14.95
C VAL A 156 3.03 -15.02 -15.07
N LYS A 157 1.89 -14.98 -14.39
CA LYS A 157 0.80 -15.96 -14.55
C LYS A 157 -0.41 -15.27 -15.16
N LEU A 158 -1.04 -15.94 -16.12
CA LEU A 158 -2.36 -15.58 -16.66
C LEU A 158 -3.35 -16.70 -16.31
N ASN A 159 -4.44 -16.35 -15.64
CA ASN A 159 -5.47 -17.30 -15.20
C ASN A 159 -4.87 -18.52 -14.46
N GLY A 160 -3.90 -18.26 -13.55
CA GLY A 160 -3.20 -19.27 -12.76
C GLY A 160 -2.09 -20.04 -13.47
N LYS A 161 -1.92 -19.91 -14.80
CA LYS A 161 -0.87 -20.62 -15.57
C LYS A 161 0.40 -19.76 -15.69
N ASN A 162 1.56 -20.32 -15.37
CA ASN A 162 2.85 -19.68 -15.61
C ASN A 162 3.12 -19.51 -17.10
N ILE A 163 3.20 -18.29 -17.58
CA ILE A 163 3.42 -17.97 -19.00
C ILE A 163 4.75 -17.30 -19.26
N LEU A 164 5.38 -16.70 -18.24
CA LEU A 164 6.69 -16.09 -18.38
C LEU A 164 7.50 -16.25 -17.10
N GLN A 165 8.79 -16.54 -17.27
CA GLN A 165 9.86 -16.39 -16.30
C GLN A 165 11.04 -15.73 -17.01
N ALA A 166 11.60 -14.67 -16.42
CA ALA A 166 12.63 -13.87 -17.05
C ALA A 166 13.60 -13.29 -16.03
N THR A 167 14.73 -12.83 -16.49
CA THR A 167 15.68 -12.01 -15.75
C THR A 167 15.88 -10.72 -16.53
N GLU A 168 15.42 -9.60 -15.96
CA GLU A 168 15.47 -8.27 -16.56
C GLU A 168 15.77 -7.21 -15.52
N GLY A 169 16.84 -6.47 -15.69
CA GLY A 169 17.40 -5.57 -14.68
C GLY A 169 17.41 -4.08 -15.04
N LYS A 170 16.70 -3.66 -16.07
CA LYS A 170 16.69 -2.28 -16.58
C LYS A 170 16.19 -1.27 -15.53
N SER A 171 15.08 -1.54 -14.89
CA SER A 171 14.51 -0.68 -13.86
C SER A 171 14.28 -1.46 -12.56
N LYS A 172 14.65 -0.86 -11.42
CA LYS A 172 14.57 -1.49 -10.10
C LYS A 172 13.36 -1.04 -9.29
N ILE A 173 12.79 0.12 -9.63
CA ILE A 173 11.68 0.76 -8.91
C ILE A 173 10.89 1.64 -9.87
N GLY A 174 9.63 1.86 -9.58
CA GLY A 174 8.79 2.81 -10.29
C GLY A 174 7.31 2.58 -10.07
N HIS A 175 6.52 3.29 -10.84
CA HIS A 175 5.07 3.25 -10.79
C HIS A 175 4.52 1.97 -11.42
N ILE A 176 3.34 1.58 -10.97
CA ILE A 176 2.47 0.61 -11.62
C ILE A 176 1.43 1.38 -12.42
N GLY A 177 1.14 0.95 -13.65
CA GLY A 177 0.17 1.63 -14.49
C GLY A 177 -0.62 0.70 -15.40
N MET A 178 -1.72 1.23 -15.91
CA MET A 178 -2.62 0.55 -16.84
C MET A 178 -2.69 1.35 -18.13
N GLN A 179 -2.48 0.69 -19.27
CA GLN A 179 -2.48 1.32 -20.59
C GLN A 179 -3.90 1.45 -21.13
N SER A 180 -4.22 2.61 -21.71
CA SER A 180 -5.28 2.80 -22.70
C SER A 180 -4.66 2.95 -24.07
N ASN A 181 -5.08 2.14 -25.04
CA ASN A 181 -4.59 2.17 -26.41
C ASN A 181 -5.77 2.11 -27.42
N GLY A 182 -6.74 3.02 -27.24
CA GLY A 182 -7.88 3.15 -28.12
C GLY A 182 -8.94 2.05 -28.01
N HIS A 183 -8.83 1.14 -27.04
CA HIS A 183 -9.80 0.07 -26.80
C HIS A 183 -10.45 0.21 -25.42
N LYS A 184 -11.69 -0.25 -25.31
CA LYS A 184 -12.33 -0.40 -24.01
C LYS A 184 -11.62 -1.50 -23.22
N ILE A 185 -11.24 -1.17 -22.00
CA ILE A 185 -10.68 -2.13 -21.05
C ILE A 185 -11.10 -1.77 -19.63
N GLU A 186 -11.24 -2.78 -18.80
CA GLU A 186 -11.64 -2.66 -17.40
C GLU A 186 -10.66 -3.41 -16.51
N PHE A 187 -10.38 -2.84 -15.32
CA PHE A 187 -9.48 -3.43 -14.32
C PHE A 187 -10.13 -3.42 -12.93
N ARG A 188 -9.94 -4.49 -12.15
CA ARG A 188 -10.41 -4.59 -10.76
C ARG A 188 -9.51 -5.51 -9.94
N ASN A 189 -9.79 -5.64 -8.65
CA ASN A 189 -9.02 -6.51 -7.73
C ASN A 189 -7.52 -6.19 -7.75
N ILE A 190 -7.16 -4.90 -7.93
CA ILE A 190 -5.78 -4.46 -8.07
C ILE A 190 -5.16 -4.38 -6.68
N LYS A 191 -4.27 -5.33 -6.37
CA LYS A 191 -3.59 -5.40 -5.08
C LYS A 191 -2.11 -5.73 -5.25
N VAL A 192 -1.30 -5.16 -4.36
CA VAL A 192 0.15 -5.35 -4.34
C VAL A 192 0.61 -5.84 -2.98
N LYS A 193 1.55 -6.78 -2.97
CA LYS A 193 2.28 -7.21 -1.77
C LYS A 193 3.73 -6.80 -1.93
N PRO A 194 4.20 -5.77 -1.20
CA PRO A 194 5.61 -5.43 -1.17
C PRO A 194 6.44 -6.60 -0.61
N LEU A 195 7.61 -6.81 -1.17
CA LEU A 195 8.56 -7.86 -0.78
C LEU A 195 9.79 -7.25 -0.11
N GLY A 196 10.68 -8.11 0.41
CA GLY A 196 11.93 -7.67 1.02
C GLY A 196 11.80 -7.00 2.40
N LEU A 197 10.62 -7.06 3.02
CA LEU A 197 10.35 -6.49 4.34
C LEU A 197 11.08 -7.28 5.43
N ALA A 198 12.15 -6.71 5.99
CA ALA A 198 12.91 -7.26 7.09
C ALA A 198 12.43 -6.72 8.45
N PRO A 199 12.41 -7.52 9.53
CA PRO A 199 12.02 -7.05 10.85
C PRO A 199 13.01 -6.02 11.39
N ILE A 200 12.50 -4.95 12.01
CA ILE A 200 13.27 -3.92 12.72
C ILE A 200 13.05 -3.99 14.24
N PHE A 201 12.24 -4.91 14.69
CA PHE A 201 12.08 -5.31 16.08
C PHE A 201 12.32 -6.82 16.20
N ASN A 202 13.15 -7.23 17.17
CA ASN A 202 13.59 -8.62 17.34
C ASN A 202 12.55 -9.49 18.06
N GLY A 203 11.43 -8.91 18.53
CA GLY A 203 10.39 -9.61 19.28
C GLY A 203 10.73 -9.92 20.75
N LYS A 204 11.90 -9.53 21.26
CA LYS A 204 12.38 -9.91 22.59
C LYS A 204 12.67 -8.71 23.49
N ASP A 205 13.40 -7.72 22.97
CA ASP A 205 13.85 -6.56 23.70
C ASP A 205 13.98 -5.32 22.83
N LEU A 206 14.29 -4.18 23.44
CA LEU A 206 14.44 -2.89 22.76
C LEU A 206 15.88 -2.59 22.29
N SER A 207 16.74 -3.59 22.09
CA SER A 207 18.16 -3.41 21.77
C SER A 207 18.41 -2.62 20.47
N GLY A 208 17.52 -2.73 19.46
CA GLY A 208 17.55 -1.97 18.20
C GLY A 208 16.94 -0.57 18.28
N TRP A 209 16.49 -0.18 19.46
CA TRP A 209 15.73 1.04 19.70
C TRP A 209 16.39 1.93 20.76
N ARG A 210 16.00 3.19 20.82
CA ARG A 210 16.45 4.19 21.78
C ARG A 210 15.26 5.00 22.28
N LYS A 211 15.15 5.16 23.60
CA LYS A 211 14.19 6.08 24.23
C LYS A 211 14.69 7.50 24.08
N VAL A 212 13.78 8.39 23.74
CA VAL A 212 14.04 9.84 23.71
C VAL A 212 13.01 10.53 24.58
N ASP A 213 13.47 11.01 25.72
CA ASP A 213 12.64 11.71 26.70
C ASP A 213 12.49 13.20 26.31
N THR A 214 11.48 13.83 26.85
CA THR A 214 11.25 15.26 26.68
C THR A 214 11.10 15.95 28.02
N PRO A 215 11.65 17.18 28.20
CA PRO A 215 11.44 17.98 29.39
C PRO A 215 9.97 18.31 29.68
N ARG A 216 9.07 18.12 28.71
CA ARG A 216 7.63 18.34 28.88
C ARG A 216 6.93 17.20 29.66
N ALA A 217 7.57 16.05 29.79
CA ALA A 217 7.02 14.92 30.51
C ALA A 217 7.09 15.12 32.02
N LYS A 218 5.97 15.13 32.70
CA LYS A 218 5.92 15.02 34.18
C LYS A 218 6.35 13.63 34.63
N GLU A 219 5.93 12.60 33.89
CA GLU A 219 6.33 11.22 34.04
C GLU A 219 6.79 10.70 32.66
N PRO A 220 7.96 10.04 32.59
CA PRO A 220 8.42 9.48 31.33
C PRO A 220 7.51 8.34 30.86
N PRO A 221 7.43 8.07 29.54
CA PRO A 221 6.68 6.93 29.03
C PRO A 221 7.31 5.62 29.46
N VAL A 222 6.48 4.63 29.73
CA VAL A 222 6.91 3.27 30.06
C VAL A 222 6.92 2.43 28.78
N TRP A 223 8.10 2.14 28.29
CA TRP A 223 8.32 1.29 27.13
C TRP A 223 8.75 -0.10 27.57
N SER A 224 8.08 -1.13 27.06
CA SER A 224 8.44 -2.54 27.31
C SER A 224 8.38 -3.38 26.03
N ALA A 225 9.09 -4.51 26.05
CA ALA A 225 9.01 -5.53 25.01
C ALA A 225 8.51 -6.82 25.66
N LYS A 226 7.34 -7.29 25.23
CA LYS A 226 6.72 -8.49 25.78
C LYS A 226 5.85 -9.18 24.72
N ASP A 227 5.83 -10.49 24.71
CA ASP A 227 4.99 -11.33 23.83
C ASP A 227 5.12 -10.98 22.34
N GLY A 228 6.36 -10.65 21.89
CA GLY A 228 6.64 -10.27 20.52
C GLY A 228 6.15 -8.84 20.13
N MET A 229 5.80 -8.03 21.12
CA MET A 229 5.27 -6.68 20.92
C MET A 229 6.11 -5.62 21.66
N ILE A 230 6.15 -4.42 21.11
CA ILE A 230 6.51 -3.20 21.85
C ILE A 230 5.22 -2.64 22.44
N HIS A 231 5.21 -2.44 23.74
CA HIS A 231 4.12 -1.79 24.46
C HIS A 231 4.57 -0.46 25.03
N VAL A 232 3.66 0.52 25.00
CA VAL A 232 3.89 1.83 25.60
C VAL A 232 2.69 2.27 26.42
N GLU A 233 2.98 2.82 27.59
CA GLU A 233 2.04 3.53 28.44
C GLU A 233 2.59 4.88 28.85
N LYS A 234 1.70 5.84 29.06
CA LYS A 234 2.02 7.23 29.46
C LYS A 234 2.81 7.99 28.39
N GLY A 235 3.14 9.22 28.69
CA GLY A 235 3.87 10.14 27.79
C GLY A 235 3.86 11.56 28.36
N PRO A 236 4.44 12.54 27.66
CA PRO A 236 5.01 12.42 26.31
C PRO A 236 6.43 11.83 26.26
N GLY A 237 6.79 11.26 25.10
CA GLY A 237 8.11 10.74 24.76
C GLY A 237 8.09 9.97 23.45
N GLN A 238 9.22 9.42 23.04
CA GLN A 238 9.27 8.57 21.85
C GLN A 238 10.27 7.41 21.99
N LEU A 239 10.05 6.37 21.20
CA LEU A 239 10.98 5.26 21.01
C LEU A 239 11.42 5.26 19.55
N GLU A 240 12.70 5.48 19.25
CA GLU A 240 13.22 5.58 17.90
C GLU A 240 14.14 4.43 17.52
N THR A 241 14.20 4.10 16.24
CA THR A 241 15.16 3.13 15.70
C THR A 241 16.59 3.69 15.81
N LYS A 242 17.58 2.83 16.14
CA LYS A 242 19.00 3.20 16.01
C LYS A 242 19.42 3.30 14.53
N ALA A 243 18.81 2.47 13.67
CA ALA A 243 18.99 2.53 12.22
C ALA A 243 18.23 3.71 11.63
N GLN A 244 18.74 4.23 10.50
CA GLN A 244 18.11 5.28 9.72
C GLN A 244 17.61 4.75 8.38
N PHE A 245 16.52 5.32 7.90
CA PHE A 245 15.83 4.94 6.67
C PHE A 245 15.55 6.18 5.83
N ASP A 246 15.82 6.05 4.54
CA ASP A 246 15.47 7.01 3.51
C ASP A 246 14.15 6.59 2.86
N ASP A 247 14.15 6.32 1.57
CA ASP A 247 13.00 5.75 0.86
C ASP A 247 12.74 4.31 1.32
N ALA A 248 11.51 4.00 1.69
CA ALA A 248 11.20 2.71 2.28
C ALA A 248 9.71 2.33 2.17
N VAL A 249 9.46 1.03 2.22
CA VAL A 249 8.15 0.48 2.62
C VAL A 249 8.23 0.06 4.08
N ILE A 250 7.29 0.53 4.89
CA ILE A 250 7.20 0.26 6.31
C ILE A 250 5.88 -0.43 6.60
N GLN A 251 5.89 -1.53 7.31
CA GLN A 251 4.68 -2.22 7.76
C GLN A 251 4.75 -2.54 9.25
N MET A 252 3.63 -2.37 9.93
CA MET A 252 3.47 -2.75 11.33
C MET A 252 2.01 -3.00 11.66
N ALA A 253 1.74 -3.86 12.64
CA ALA A 253 0.45 -4.00 13.25
C ALA A 253 0.40 -3.20 14.56
N ILE A 254 -0.66 -2.42 14.75
CA ILE A 254 -0.84 -1.48 15.85
C ILE A 254 -2.17 -1.75 16.52
N ARG A 255 -2.21 -1.66 17.84
CA ARG A 255 -3.46 -1.61 18.62
C ARG A 255 -3.43 -0.39 19.52
N ALA A 256 -4.42 0.48 19.35
CA ALA A 256 -4.67 1.62 20.23
C ALA A 256 -5.62 1.16 21.33
N ASN A 257 -5.14 1.07 22.58
CA ASN A 257 -5.89 0.53 23.70
C ASN A 257 -6.70 1.67 24.36
N ALA A 258 -7.94 1.85 23.90
CA ALA A 258 -8.83 2.89 24.41
C ALA A 258 -9.29 2.59 25.85
N GLN A 259 -9.27 3.62 26.69
CA GLN A 259 -9.69 3.55 28.10
C GLN A 259 -11.17 3.96 28.27
N GLY A 260 -12.04 3.43 27.40
CA GLY A 260 -13.48 3.72 27.40
C GLY A 260 -13.97 4.23 26.04
N PRO A 261 -15.29 4.39 25.87
CA PRO A 261 -15.91 4.61 24.56
C PRO A 261 -15.67 6.01 23.98
N THR A 262 -15.23 6.96 24.79
CA THR A 262 -14.99 8.35 24.38
C THR A 262 -13.53 8.76 24.45
N HIS A 263 -12.63 7.83 24.84
CA HIS A 263 -11.23 8.12 25.01
C HIS A 263 -10.40 7.37 23.94
N HIS A 264 -10.22 8.03 22.81
CA HIS A 264 -9.43 7.52 21.69
C HIS A 264 -7.95 7.86 21.90
N PRO A 265 -7.03 6.86 21.98
CA PRO A 265 -5.61 7.14 22.11
C PRO A 265 -5.08 7.98 20.95
N ASN A 266 -4.19 8.93 21.28
CA ASN A 266 -3.45 9.71 20.31
C ASN A 266 -2.00 9.25 20.26
N SER A 267 -1.45 9.06 19.05
CA SER A 267 -0.07 8.66 18.82
C SER A 267 0.31 8.88 17.35
N GLY A 268 1.54 8.55 16.99
CA GLY A 268 2.04 8.67 15.63
C GLY A 268 3.27 7.78 15.37
N VAL A 269 3.51 7.54 14.09
CA VAL A 269 4.77 6.96 13.59
C VAL A 269 5.53 8.07 12.88
N PHE A 270 6.65 8.50 13.45
CA PHE A 270 7.50 9.50 12.81
C PHE A 270 8.43 8.86 11.79
N LEU A 271 8.61 9.57 10.69
CA LEU A 271 9.39 9.15 9.52
C LEU A 271 10.47 10.19 9.24
N ARG A 272 11.67 9.72 8.90
CA ARG A 272 12.82 10.59 8.62
C ARG A 272 13.15 11.56 9.76
N GLY A 273 12.89 11.18 11.01
CA GLY A 273 13.20 11.97 12.20
C GLY A 273 14.70 12.19 12.37
N ASN A 274 15.08 13.29 13.02
CA ASN A 274 16.44 13.52 13.47
C ASN A 274 16.69 12.67 14.73
N ALA A 275 17.79 11.93 14.75
CA ALA A 275 18.15 11.10 15.89
C ALA A 275 18.34 11.93 17.18
N ASN A 276 17.83 11.42 18.31
CA ASN A 276 17.84 12.08 19.63
C ASN A 276 17.06 13.41 19.69
N GLN A 277 16.16 13.66 18.72
CA GLN A 277 15.34 14.86 18.71
C GLN A 277 13.87 14.48 18.77
N PHE A 278 13.17 15.02 19.76
CA PHE A 278 11.78 14.74 20.04
C PHE A 278 10.85 15.32 18.95
N TRP A 279 9.97 14.47 18.41
CA TRP A 279 8.92 14.82 17.44
C TRP A 279 9.40 15.55 16.17
N THR A 280 10.48 15.08 15.57
CA THR A 280 10.97 15.57 14.28
C THR A 280 10.62 14.66 13.13
N GLY A 281 10.63 15.19 11.91
CA GLY A 281 10.25 14.50 10.68
C GLY A 281 8.73 14.51 10.44
N TYR A 282 8.27 13.67 9.52
CA TYR A 282 6.85 13.54 9.20
C TYR A 282 6.17 12.58 10.18
N GLU A 283 4.96 12.91 10.61
CA GLU A 283 4.19 12.06 11.51
C GLU A 283 3.02 11.41 10.76
N SER A 284 3.04 10.09 10.61
CA SER A 284 1.86 9.35 10.18
C SER A 284 0.98 9.06 11.40
N GLN A 285 -0.12 9.80 11.50
CA GLN A 285 -1.02 9.86 12.66
C GLN A 285 -1.63 8.50 13.04
N ILE A 286 -1.90 8.31 14.32
CA ILE A 286 -2.69 7.24 14.93
C ILE A 286 -3.78 7.91 15.79
N ARG A 287 -4.98 8.03 15.25
CA ARG A 287 -6.18 8.54 15.91
C ARG A 287 -7.40 7.94 15.23
N ASN A 288 -8.07 6.98 15.88
CA ASN A 288 -9.20 6.25 15.26
C ASN A 288 -10.55 6.96 15.47
N GLU A 289 -10.54 8.17 16.00
CA GLU A 289 -11.71 9.00 16.23
C GLU A 289 -12.21 9.64 14.92
N TYR A 290 -13.54 9.74 14.80
CA TYR A 290 -14.22 10.44 13.72
C TYR A 290 -15.52 11.10 14.23
N LYS A 291 -15.96 12.15 13.53
CA LYS A 291 -17.12 12.96 13.94
C LYS A 291 -18.43 12.41 13.38
N ASP A 292 -19.52 12.64 14.12
CA ASP A 292 -20.89 12.40 13.68
C ASP A 292 -21.20 10.97 13.22
N GLY A 293 -20.43 9.97 13.66
CA GLY A 293 -20.53 8.61 13.16
C GLY A 293 -20.01 8.41 11.71
N ASP A 294 -19.44 9.44 11.10
CA ASP A 294 -18.97 9.46 9.71
C ASP A 294 -17.45 9.28 9.64
N ARG A 295 -17.01 8.11 9.17
CA ARG A 295 -15.59 7.77 9.05
C ARG A 295 -14.82 8.62 8.04
N THR A 296 -15.48 9.38 7.19
CA THR A 296 -14.83 10.33 6.27
C THR A 296 -14.54 11.68 6.92
N LYS A 297 -14.92 11.85 8.22
CA LYS A 297 -14.65 13.04 9.03
C LYS A 297 -13.65 12.73 10.16
N PRO A 298 -12.37 12.48 9.84
CA PRO A 298 -11.37 12.15 10.86
C PRO A 298 -11.18 13.29 11.87
N VAL A 299 -10.92 12.95 13.12
CA VAL A 299 -10.43 13.90 14.13
C VAL A 299 -8.90 13.90 14.07
N ASP A 300 -8.31 15.08 14.23
CA ASP A 300 -6.88 15.27 14.39
C ASP A 300 -6.04 14.55 13.31
N PHE A 301 -6.39 14.77 12.03
CA PHE A 301 -5.83 14.13 10.83
C PHE A 301 -6.15 12.63 10.67
N GLY A 302 -6.58 11.92 11.71
CA GLY A 302 -6.98 10.51 11.68
C GLY A 302 -5.86 9.52 11.35
N THR A 303 -6.09 8.26 11.70
CA THR A 303 -5.11 7.18 11.48
C THR A 303 -4.72 7.06 10.01
N GLY A 304 -3.42 7.25 9.75
CA GLY A 304 -2.84 7.22 8.40
C GLY A 304 -2.65 8.59 7.76
N GLY A 305 -3.24 9.67 8.30
CA GLY A 305 -2.95 11.02 7.84
C GLY A 305 -1.48 11.41 8.09
N ILE A 306 -0.99 12.40 7.36
CA ILE A 306 0.31 13.04 7.63
C ILE A 306 0.03 14.31 8.43
N TYR A 307 0.35 14.27 9.70
CA TYR A 307 -0.03 15.29 10.67
C TYR A 307 0.47 16.69 10.28
N HIS A 308 -0.40 17.68 10.35
CA HIS A 308 -0.27 19.06 9.87
C HIS A 308 -0.27 19.25 8.33
N PHE A 309 -0.18 18.17 7.52
CA PHE A 309 -0.10 18.28 6.07
C PHE A 309 -1.35 17.73 5.38
N GLN A 310 -1.63 16.44 5.56
CA GLN A 310 -2.69 15.75 4.82
C GLN A 310 -3.52 14.87 5.75
N PRO A 311 -4.80 15.17 6.00
CA PRO A 311 -5.68 14.26 6.73
C PRO A 311 -5.91 12.96 5.95
N THR A 312 -6.15 11.88 6.68
CA THR A 312 -6.66 10.65 6.07
C THR A 312 -8.01 10.89 5.41
N ARG A 313 -8.27 10.26 4.27
CA ARG A 313 -9.59 10.40 3.61
C ARG A 313 -10.72 9.69 4.35
N LYS A 314 -10.42 8.65 5.10
CA LYS A 314 -11.37 7.93 5.97
C LYS A 314 -10.65 7.19 7.10
N VAL A 315 -11.28 7.08 8.25
CA VAL A 315 -10.82 6.27 9.39
C VAL A 315 -11.25 4.82 9.14
N VAL A 316 -10.27 3.91 8.98
CA VAL A 316 -10.53 2.49 8.70
C VAL A 316 -10.38 1.63 9.96
N ALA A 317 -9.46 1.99 10.84
CA ALA A 317 -9.16 1.23 12.04
C ALA A 317 -10.18 1.47 13.16
N ASN A 318 -10.29 0.50 14.08
CA ASN A 318 -10.99 0.61 15.35
C ASN A 318 -9.98 0.57 16.50
N ASP A 319 -10.33 1.20 17.63
CA ASP A 319 -9.59 1.02 18.86
C ASP A 319 -9.79 -0.39 19.42
N ASN A 320 -8.86 -0.83 20.26
CA ASN A 320 -8.83 -2.16 20.90
C ASN A 320 -8.69 -3.35 19.94
N GLU A 321 -8.51 -3.08 18.63
CA GLU A 321 -8.26 -4.08 17.60
C GLU A 321 -6.89 -3.85 16.93
N PHE A 322 -6.20 -4.94 16.56
CA PHE A 322 -5.02 -4.79 15.72
C PHE A 322 -5.39 -4.41 14.30
N PHE A 323 -4.80 -3.32 13.83
CA PHE A 323 -4.83 -2.92 12.42
C PHE A 323 -3.42 -2.90 11.84
N VAL A 324 -3.30 -3.16 10.55
CA VAL A 324 -2.01 -3.10 9.83
C VAL A 324 -1.89 -1.73 9.16
N LYS A 325 -0.80 -1.03 9.46
CA LYS A 325 -0.39 0.21 8.79
C LYS A 325 0.74 -0.11 7.82
N THR A 326 0.55 0.24 6.55
CA THR A 326 1.59 0.20 5.52
C THR A 326 1.86 1.61 5.05
N ILE A 327 3.13 2.00 4.98
CA ILE A 327 3.58 3.30 4.48
C ILE A 327 4.59 3.04 3.37
N VAL A 328 4.38 3.65 2.21
CA VAL A 328 5.36 3.73 1.12
C VAL A 328 5.83 5.17 1.05
N MET A 329 7.12 5.37 1.35
CA MET A 329 7.72 6.70 1.31
C MET A 329 8.83 6.70 0.24
N ARG A 330 8.69 7.58 -0.76
CA ARG A 330 9.65 7.71 -1.87
C ARG A 330 9.82 9.18 -2.24
N GLY A 331 11.04 9.73 -2.09
CA GLY A 331 11.24 11.15 -2.31
C GLY A 331 10.29 11.99 -1.46
N ARG A 332 9.46 12.81 -2.11
CA ARG A 332 8.43 13.64 -1.46
C ARG A 332 7.08 12.94 -1.28
N HIS A 333 6.90 11.77 -1.89
CA HIS A 333 5.61 11.07 -1.92
C HIS A 333 5.45 10.13 -0.72
N PHE A 334 4.24 10.15 -0.14
CA PHE A 334 3.79 9.29 0.96
C PHE A 334 2.45 8.64 0.59
N GLY A 335 2.46 7.33 0.42
CA GLY A 335 1.25 6.51 0.32
C GLY A 335 1.03 5.77 1.64
N VAL A 336 -0.18 5.83 2.20
CA VAL A 336 -0.51 5.14 3.45
C VAL A 336 -1.75 4.29 3.29
N TRP A 337 -1.66 3.05 3.76
CA TRP A 337 -2.77 2.09 3.83
C TRP A 337 -3.01 1.66 5.27
N ILE A 338 -4.29 1.56 5.63
CA ILE A 338 -4.74 0.98 6.89
C ILE A 338 -5.59 -0.26 6.58
N ASN A 339 -5.21 -1.41 7.13
CA ASN A 339 -5.80 -2.72 6.79
C ASN A 339 -5.84 -2.97 5.27
N GLY A 340 -4.78 -2.52 4.58
CA GLY A 340 -4.66 -2.62 3.14
C GLY A 340 -5.54 -1.66 2.32
N ILE A 341 -6.36 -0.83 2.95
CA ILE A 341 -7.18 0.19 2.28
C ILE A 341 -6.38 1.48 2.15
N PRO A 342 -6.27 2.09 0.94
CA PRO A 342 -5.53 3.33 0.75
C PRO A 342 -6.25 4.49 1.44
N VAL A 343 -5.55 5.19 2.33
CA VAL A 343 -6.14 6.28 3.12
C VAL A 343 -5.45 7.62 2.92
N THR A 344 -4.19 7.62 2.49
CA THR A 344 -3.42 8.82 2.17
C THR A 344 -2.57 8.55 0.94
N ASP A 345 -2.57 9.50 0.02
CA ASP A 345 -1.70 9.59 -1.16
C ASP A 345 -1.34 11.07 -1.30
N TRP A 346 -0.11 11.43 -0.94
CA TRP A 346 0.28 12.82 -0.80
C TRP A 346 1.73 13.04 -1.20
N GLU A 347 1.97 14.10 -1.94
CA GLU A 347 3.30 14.57 -2.28
C GLU A 347 3.58 15.91 -1.58
N ASP A 348 4.66 15.98 -0.81
CA ASP A 348 5.07 17.19 -0.09
C ASP A 348 5.49 18.29 -1.08
N PRO A 349 4.74 19.39 -1.17
CA PRO A 349 5.10 20.49 -2.07
C PRO A 349 6.21 21.38 -1.52
N HIS A 350 6.59 21.23 -0.25
CA HIS A 350 7.50 22.14 0.43
C HIS A 350 8.97 21.85 0.10
N PRO A 351 9.82 22.86 -0.07
CA PRO A 351 11.26 22.69 -0.22
C PRO A 351 11.87 21.95 0.98
N GLU A 352 12.94 21.18 0.73
CA GLU A 352 13.67 20.53 1.83
C GLU A 352 14.20 21.57 2.82
N GLY A 353 14.00 21.29 4.11
CA GLY A 353 14.42 22.17 5.20
C GLY A 353 13.37 23.22 5.61
N GLU A 354 12.30 23.40 4.84
CA GLU A 354 11.21 24.30 5.23
C GLU A 354 10.51 23.79 6.49
N VAL A 355 10.28 24.70 7.44
CA VAL A 355 9.62 24.37 8.71
C VAL A 355 8.16 24.79 8.67
N ILE A 356 7.26 23.82 8.74
CA ILE A 356 5.82 24.02 8.75
C ILE A 356 5.28 23.55 10.10
N ARG A 357 4.73 24.48 10.91
CA ARG A 357 4.13 24.19 12.21
C ARG A 357 4.99 23.24 13.07
N ASN A 358 6.29 23.52 13.19
CA ASN A 358 7.29 22.72 13.91
C ASN A 358 7.66 21.36 13.28
N LYS A 359 7.21 21.07 12.07
CA LYS A 359 7.68 19.94 11.27
C LYS A 359 8.56 20.46 10.15
N GLN A 360 9.62 19.73 9.86
CA GLN A 360 10.57 20.10 8.81
C GLN A 360 10.42 19.13 7.64
N ALA A 361 10.22 19.68 6.43
CA ALA A 361 10.29 18.90 5.20
C ALA A 361 11.69 18.31 5.04
N LYS A 362 11.78 16.98 4.92
CA LYS A 362 13.05 16.26 4.90
C LYS A 362 13.02 15.12 3.88
N LEU A 363 14.00 15.11 2.98
CA LEU A 363 14.16 14.08 1.95
C LEU A 363 15.17 12.99 2.32
N GLY A 364 16.16 13.32 3.15
CA GLY A 364 17.23 12.42 3.53
C GLY A 364 16.83 11.36 4.56
N ALA A 365 17.74 10.43 4.82
CA ALA A 365 17.55 9.38 5.81
C ALA A 365 17.37 9.94 7.24
N GLY A 366 16.53 9.26 8.00
CA GLY A 366 16.30 9.54 9.41
C GLY A 366 15.73 8.35 10.15
N VAL A 367 15.50 8.52 11.44
CA VAL A 367 14.95 7.47 12.31
C VAL A 367 13.45 7.30 12.07
N ILE A 368 12.96 6.09 12.34
CA ILE A 368 11.53 5.82 12.52
C ILE A 368 11.27 5.85 14.03
N SER A 369 10.25 6.61 14.46
CA SER A 369 9.92 6.71 15.89
C SER A 369 8.46 6.37 16.14
N LEU A 370 8.21 5.71 17.27
CA LEU A 370 6.90 5.47 17.83
C LEU A 370 6.64 6.54 18.89
N GLN A 371 5.48 7.19 18.85
CA GLN A 371 5.14 8.26 19.76
C GLN A 371 4.43 7.74 21.01
N ALA A 372 4.84 8.21 22.17
CA ALA A 372 4.01 8.31 23.36
C ALA A 372 3.52 9.76 23.43
N HIS A 373 2.24 10.02 23.16
CA HIS A 373 1.76 11.39 22.95
C HIS A 373 1.52 12.14 24.26
N ASP A 374 0.83 11.52 25.22
CA ASP A 374 0.36 12.16 26.45
C ASP A 374 0.20 11.12 27.59
N PRO A 375 -0.16 11.54 28.82
CA PRO A 375 -0.30 10.62 29.96
C PRO A 375 -1.32 9.48 29.77
N THR A 376 -2.21 9.58 28.78
CA THR A 376 -3.23 8.57 28.49
C THR A 376 -2.82 7.59 27.40
N THR A 377 -1.63 7.76 26.85
CA THR A 377 -1.08 6.85 25.82
C THR A 377 -1.08 5.41 26.30
N ASN A 378 -1.66 4.51 25.50
CA ASN A 378 -1.60 3.05 25.69
C ASN A 378 -1.69 2.38 24.32
N LEU A 379 -0.57 1.86 23.80
CA LEU A 379 -0.51 1.23 22.48
C LEU A 379 0.40 -0.01 22.47
N ASP A 380 0.08 -0.93 21.56
CA ASP A 380 0.90 -2.08 21.22
C ASP A 380 1.31 -2.02 19.75
N PHE A 381 2.56 -2.40 19.48
CA PHE A 381 3.14 -2.48 18.13
C PHE A 381 3.78 -3.85 17.94
N LYS A 382 3.46 -4.53 16.84
CA LYS A 382 4.08 -5.81 16.46
C LYS A 382 4.33 -5.90 14.95
N ASN A 383 5.11 -6.90 14.54
CA ASN A 383 5.42 -7.14 13.13
C ASN A 383 6.03 -5.91 12.42
N LEU A 384 6.85 -5.13 13.14
CA LEU A 384 7.51 -3.95 12.60
C LEU A 384 8.56 -4.39 11.59
N ARG A 385 8.35 -4.05 10.32
CA ARG A 385 9.18 -4.48 9.19
C ARG A 385 9.44 -3.32 8.24
N VAL A 386 10.61 -3.31 7.61
CA VAL A 386 11.00 -2.28 6.64
C VAL A 386 11.68 -2.93 5.43
N ALA A 387 11.32 -2.51 4.23
CA ALA A 387 12.08 -2.74 3.01
C ALA A 387 12.64 -1.39 2.54
N LYS A 388 13.97 -1.28 2.39
CA LYS A 388 14.58 -0.10 1.77
C LYS A 388 14.29 -0.12 0.27
N LEU A 389 13.90 1.02 -0.28
CA LEU A 389 13.71 1.17 -1.71
C LEU A 389 15.03 1.56 -2.38
N PRO A 390 15.33 1.06 -3.58
CA PRO A 390 16.50 1.49 -4.34
C PRO A 390 16.38 2.97 -4.73
N LYS A 391 17.55 3.61 -4.90
CA LYS A 391 17.67 5.00 -5.36
C LYS A 391 17.35 5.15 -6.84
#